data_f7115185c185f17ef2ae9582ae317ada
#
_entry.id   f7115185c185f17ef2ae9582ae317ada
#
_cell.length_a   1.000
_cell.length_b   1.000
_cell.length_c   1.000
_cell.angle_alpha   90.00
_cell.angle_beta   90.00
_cell.angle_gamma   90.00
#
_symmetry.space_group_name_H-M   'P 1'
#
loop_
_entity.id
_entity.type
_entity.pdbx_description
1 polymer ?
#
loop_
_entity_poly.entity_id
_entity_poly.type
_entity_poly.pdbx_seq_one_letter_code
_entity_poly.pdbx_strand_id
1 'polypeptide(L)'
;MIKWHKAQGHLVIFISGSPDFLVSRMAKKWNADDFCGSTYHTDKSGILTGEISPMWDSKNKLKSIHKFCEKYQIDLDKSYAYGDTHGDITMLQLVGNPKAINPSLELLNSIKSDKELASKTEIIIERKDVIYSVDANVKTIDSTF
;
A
#
# COMPACT_ATOMS: atom_id res chain seq x y z
N MET A 1 -4.10 -7.56 10.92
CA MET A 1 -3.40 -7.94 9.68
C MET A 1 -1.88 -8.08 9.87
N ILE A 2 -1.10 -7.05 10.24
CA ILE A 2 0.38 -7.13 10.38
C ILE A 2 0.82 -8.27 11.30
N LYS A 3 0.22 -8.40 12.49
CA LYS A 3 0.54 -9.50 13.43
C LYS A 3 0.30 -10.88 12.83
N TRP A 4 -0.74 -11.03 12.03
CA TRP A 4 -1.03 -12.28 11.33
C TRP A 4 0.07 -12.60 10.31
N HIS A 5 0.47 -11.64 9.46
CA HIS A 5 1.57 -11.84 8.52
C HIS A 5 2.87 -12.25 9.21
N LYS A 6 3.22 -11.56 10.29
CA LYS A 6 4.43 -11.90 11.08
C LYS A 6 4.35 -13.31 11.68
N ALA A 7 3.17 -13.73 12.13
CA ALA A 7 2.96 -15.10 12.65
C ALA A 7 3.07 -16.17 11.56
N GLN A 8 2.81 -15.83 10.29
CA GLN A 8 3.01 -16.72 9.13
C GLN A 8 4.46 -16.72 8.62
N GLY A 9 5.35 -15.93 9.20
CA GLY A 9 6.72 -15.77 8.72
C GLY A 9 6.87 -14.90 7.46
N HIS A 10 5.83 -14.15 7.10
CA HIS A 10 5.88 -13.24 5.95
C HIS A 10 6.75 -12.03 6.26
N LEU A 11 7.51 -11.56 5.27
CA LEU A 11 8.12 -10.24 5.28
C LEU A 11 7.04 -9.17 5.21
N VAL A 12 7.17 -8.15 6.06
CA VAL A 12 6.27 -6.99 6.10
C VAL A 12 7.05 -5.74 5.70
N ILE A 13 6.66 -5.11 4.60
CA ILE A 13 7.33 -3.93 4.05
C ILE A 13 6.33 -2.78 3.97
N PHE A 14 6.72 -1.59 4.45
CA PHE A 14 5.89 -0.40 4.35
C PHE A 14 6.34 0.46 3.17
N ILE A 15 5.42 0.75 2.26
CA ILE A 15 5.61 1.64 1.11
C ILE A 15 4.57 2.76 1.22
N SER A 16 5.01 3.99 1.49
CA SER A 16 4.10 5.10 1.80
C SER A 16 4.53 6.40 1.13
N GLY A 17 3.55 7.21 0.74
CA GLY A 17 3.77 8.60 0.33
C GLY A 17 4.16 9.54 1.48
N SER A 18 4.01 9.12 2.73
CA SER A 18 4.41 9.89 3.90
C SER A 18 5.93 10.09 3.97
N PRO A 19 6.42 11.10 4.72
CA PRO A 19 7.85 11.29 4.97
C PRO A 19 8.52 10.02 5.52
N ASP A 20 9.69 9.68 5.00
CA ASP A 20 10.44 8.47 5.35
C ASP A 20 10.74 8.34 6.85
N PHE A 21 11.00 9.47 7.55
CA PHE A 21 11.20 9.47 8.99
C PHE A 21 9.94 9.09 9.80
N LEU A 22 8.73 9.36 9.26
CA LEU A 22 7.47 8.90 9.87
C LEU A 22 7.25 7.42 9.58
N VAL A 23 7.47 7.01 8.32
CA VAL A 23 7.34 5.60 7.91
C VAL A 23 8.30 4.73 8.70
N SER A 24 9.54 5.17 8.93
CA SER A 24 10.54 4.44 9.75
C SER A 24 10.06 4.20 11.18
N ARG A 25 9.42 5.20 11.80
CA ARG A 25 8.84 5.06 13.15
C ARG A 25 7.70 4.04 13.17
N MET A 26 6.84 4.04 12.14
CA MET A 26 5.77 3.05 12.02
C MET A 26 6.33 1.66 11.76
N ALA A 27 7.33 1.53 10.88
CA ALA A 27 8.01 0.26 10.63
C ALA A 27 8.62 -0.32 11.92
N LYS A 28 9.31 0.52 12.70
CA LYS A 28 9.84 0.12 14.02
C LYS A 28 8.74 -0.30 15.00
N LYS A 29 7.65 0.48 15.10
CA LYS A 29 6.52 0.19 16.00
C LYS A 29 5.88 -1.16 15.71
N TRP A 30 5.77 -1.53 14.44
CA TRP A 30 5.10 -2.76 14.00
C TRP A 30 6.06 -3.89 13.65
N ASN A 31 7.37 -3.70 13.91
CA ASN A 31 8.41 -4.66 13.60
C ASN A 31 8.38 -5.10 12.12
N ALA A 32 8.19 -4.12 11.23
CA ALA A 32 8.30 -4.36 9.79
C ALA A 32 9.76 -4.64 9.41
N ASP A 33 9.95 -5.44 8.35
CA ASP A 33 11.28 -5.89 7.93
C ASP A 33 12.00 -4.83 7.08
N ASP A 34 11.20 -3.99 6.36
CA ASP A 34 11.74 -2.87 5.60
C ASP A 34 10.67 -1.79 5.37
N PHE A 35 11.10 -0.65 4.84
CA PHE A 35 10.19 0.44 4.52
C PHE A 35 10.77 1.37 3.45
N CYS A 36 9.91 2.13 2.79
CA CYS A 36 10.27 3.34 2.06
C CYS A 36 9.17 4.39 2.17
N GLY A 37 9.59 5.64 2.10
CA GLY A 37 8.73 6.82 2.16
C GLY A 37 9.23 7.92 1.24
N SER A 38 8.56 9.07 1.23
CA SER A 38 9.06 10.26 0.54
C SER A 38 10.22 10.86 1.31
N THR A 39 11.34 11.10 0.64
CA THR A 39 12.52 11.71 1.26
C THR A 39 12.46 13.23 1.12
N TYR A 40 12.49 13.91 2.25
CA TYR A 40 12.58 15.36 2.35
C TYR A 40 14.05 15.73 2.57
N HIS A 41 14.65 16.37 1.56
CA HIS A 41 16.08 16.66 1.60
C HIS A 41 16.41 17.82 2.55
N THR A 42 17.54 17.67 3.24
CA THR A 42 18.10 18.71 4.12
C THR A 42 19.50 19.12 3.64
N ASP A 43 19.85 20.36 3.94
CA ASP A 43 21.22 20.84 3.75
C ASP A 43 22.19 20.26 4.83
N LYS A 44 23.45 20.68 4.76
CA LYS A 44 24.49 20.24 5.72
C LYS A 44 24.23 20.66 7.17
N SER A 45 23.33 21.63 7.38
CA SER A 45 22.91 22.15 8.69
C SER A 45 21.64 21.44 9.21
N GLY A 46 21.06 20.51 8.41
CA GLY A 46 19.82 19.81 8.76
C GLY A 46 18.54 20.62 8.45
N ILE A 47 18.66 21.73 7.74
CA ILE A 47 17.51 22.57 7.32
C ILE A 47 16.93 22.02 6.04
N LEU A 48 15.58 21.93 5.96
CA LEU A 48 14.88 21.48 4.77
C LEU A 48 15.19 22.38 3.56
N THR A 49 15.62 21.76 2.46
CA THR A 49 15.92 22.47 1.20
C THR A 49 14.68 22.79 0.37
N GLY A 50 13.55 22.16 0.68
CA GLY A 50 12.34 22.18 -0.15
C GLY A 50 12.34 21.14 -1.29
N GLU A 51 13.43 20.42 -1.49
CA GLU A 51 13.50 19.31 -2.44
C GLU A 51 12.90 18.04 -1.83
N ILE A 52 12.11 17.32 -2.64
CA ILE A 52 11.43 16.08 -2.21
C ILE A 52 11.66 15.00 -3.27
N SER A 53 12.08 13.81 -2.84
CA SER A 53 12.03 12.58 -3.64
C SER A 53 10.72 11.85 -3.30
N PRO A 54 9.69 11.92 -4.17
CA PRO A 54 8.36 11.46 -3.82
C PRO A 54 8.20 9.93 -3.86
N MET A 55 7.28 9.39 -3.04
CA MET A 55 6.85 7.99 -3.03
C MET A 55 5.32 7.82 -3.13
N TRP A 56 4.59 8.89 -3.45
CA TRP A 56 3.12 8.84 -3.48
C TRP A 56 2.53 8.38 -4.81
N ASP A 57 3.29 8.38 -5.91
CA ASP A 57 2.81 7.94 -7.22
C ASP A 57 3.15 6.48 -7.53
N SER A 58 2.36 5.88 -8.40
CA SER A 58 2.47 4.48 -8.82
C SER A 58 3.85 4.14 -9.39
N LYS A 59 4.49 5.06 -10.14
CA LYS A 59 5.80 4.82 -10.77
C LYS A 59 6.92 4.66 -9.74
N ASN A 60 6.94 5.53 -8.72
CA ASN A 60 7.95 5.45 -7.67
C ASN A 60 7.71 4.27 -6.74
N LYS A 61 6.44 3.96 -6.42
CA LYS A 61 6.08 2.72 -5.70
C LYS A 61 6.54 1.47 -6.46
N LEU A 62 6.28 1.40 -7.77
CA LEU A 62 6.71 0.28 -8.61
C LEU A 62 8.23 0.06 -8.57
N LYS A 63 9.02 1.14 -8.71
CA LYS A 63 10.50 1.05 -8.60
C LYS A 63 10.95 0.49 -7.26
N SER A 64 10.30 0.90 -6.17
CA SER A 64 10.63 0.42 -4.83
C SER A 64 10.25 -1.05 -4.64
N ILE A 65 9.10 -1.47 -5.18
CA ILE A 65 8.69 -2.88 -5.17
C ILE A 65 9.74 -3.74 -5.88
N HIS A 66 10.20 -3.36 -7.08
CA HIS A 66 11.22 -4.09 -7.81
C HIS A 66 12.53 -4.24 -7.00
N LYS A 67 12.98 -3.15 -6.35
CA LYS A 67 14.16 -3.20 -5.45
C LYS A 67 13.96 -4.19 -4.29
N PHE A 68 12.78 -4.21 -3.68
CA PHE A 68 12.48 -5.15 -2.61
C PHE A 68 12.38 -6.59 -3.13
N CYS A 69 11.80 -6.80 -4.32
CA CYS A 69 11.75 -8.11 -4.95
C CYS A 69 13.16 -8.67 -5.19
N GLU A 70 14.07 -7.85 -5.71
CA GLU A 70 15.48 -8.24 -5.89
C GLU A 70 16.19 -8.52 -4.56
N LYS A 71 16.01 -7.63 -3.58
CA LYS A 71 16.68 -7.72 -2.28
C LYS A 71 16.27 -8.95 -1.48
N TYR A 72 14.99 -9.30 -1.50
CA TYR A 72 14.40 -10.32 -0.64
C TYR A 72 13.93 -11.57 -1.40
N GLN A 73 14.12 -11.64 -2.72
CA GLN A 73 13.64 -12.73 -3.59
C GLN A 73 12.13 -12.98 -3.40
N ILE A 74 11.35 -11.90 -3.47
CA ILE A 74 9.90 -11.94 -3.19
C ILE A 74 9.15 -12.64 -4.33
N ASP A 75 8.30 -13.60 -3.98
CA ASP A 75 7.31 -14.24 -4.84
C ASP A 75 6.04 -13.39 -4.85
N LEU A 76 5.84 -12.59 -5.90
CA LEU A 76 4.69 -11.68 -6.00
C LEU A 76 3.36 -12.42 -6.11
N ASP A 77 3.31 -13.61 -6.72
CA ASP A 77 2.08 -14.40 -6.85
C ASP A 77 1.55 -14.87 -5.48
N LYS A 78 2.45 -15.08 -4.53
CA LYS A 78 2.10 -15.43 -3.15
C LYS A 78 2.02 -14.24 -2.20
N SER A 79 2.34 -13.05 -2.70
CA SER A 79 2.38 -11.84 -1.88
C SER A 79 1.01 -11.20 -1.70
N TYR A 80 0.91 -10.44 -0.61
CA TYR A 80 -0.23 -9.59 -0.28
C TYR A 80 0.18 -8.13 -0.47
N ALA A 81 -0.72 -7.32 -1.00
CA ALA A 81 -0.58 -5.87 -1.02
C ALA A 81 -1.84 -5.22 -0.45
N TYR A 82 -1.65 -4.15 0.30
CA TYR A 82 -2.71 -3.38 0.96
C TYR A 82 -2.62 -1.92 0.51
N GLY A 83 -3.71 -1.38 -0.04
CA GLY A 83 -3.78 -0.01 -0.53
C GLY A 83 -5.14 0.62 -0.32
N ASP A 84 -5.19 1.96 -0.28
CA ASP A 84 -6.41 2.75 -0.05
C ASP A 84 -6.66 3.82 -1.12
N THR A 85 -5.64 4.19 -1.89
CA THR A 85 -5.71 5.24 -2.91
C THR A 85 -5.30 4.76 -4.30
N HIS A 86 -5.66 5.52 -5.34
CA HIS A 86 -5.29 5.22 -6.73
C HIS A 86 -3.75 5.08 -6.92
N GLY A 87 -2.95 5.75 -6.11
CA GLY A 87 -1.48 5.58 -6.12
C GLY A 87 -0.99 4.16 -5.81
N ASP A 88 -1.88 3.27 -5.33
CA ASP A 88 -1.57 1.87 -4.99
C ASP A 88 -1.95 0.89 -6.10
N ILE A 89 -2.62 1.33 -7.15
CA ILE A 89 -3.19 0.45 -8.18
C ILE A 89 -2.16 -0.52 -8.78
N THR A 90 -0.97 -0.02 -9.13
CA THR A 90 0.08 -0.87 -9.71
C THR A 90 0.61 -1.91 -8.72
N MET A 91 0.69 -1.57 -7.44
CA MET A 91 1.07 -2.52 -6.39
C MET A 91 0.03 -3.63 -6.25
N LEU A 92 -1.26 -3.27 -6.27
CA LEU A 92 -2.35 -4.24 -6.19
C LEU A 92 -2.40 -5.17 -7.41
N GLN A 93 -2.10 -4.65 -8.60
CA GLN A 93 -2.05 -5.44 -9.85
C GLN A 93 -0.93 -6.49 -9.84
N LEU A 94 0.21 -6.19 -9.21
CA LEU A 94 1.40 -7.03 -9.22
C LEU A 94 1.29 -8.30 -8.36
N VAL A 95 0.42 -8.30 -7.35
CA VAL A 95 0.40 -9.39 -6.36
C VAL A 95 -0.75 -10.37 -6.60
N GLY A 96 -0.56 -11.59 -6.08
CA GLY A 96 -1.61 -12.61 -6.13
C GLY A 96 -2.76 -12.35 -5.14
N ASN A 97 -2.52 -11.60 -4.04
CA ASN A 97 -3.53 -11.37 -3.00
C ASN A 97 -3.73 -9.87 -2.70
N PRO A 98 -4.29 -9.09 -3.64
CA PRO A 98 -4.54 -7.67 -3.42
C PRO A 98 -5.70 -7.43 -2.43
N LYS A 99 -5.53 -6.43 -1.56
CA LYS A 99 -6.49 -6.00 -0.56
C LYS A 99 -6.64 -4.47 -0.63
N ALA A 100 -7.85 -3.99 -0.90
CA ALA A 100 -8.14 -2.56 -0.86
C ALA A 100 -8.82 -2.20 0.46
N ILE A 101 -8.18 -1.39 1.30
CA ILE A 101 -8.67 -1.04 2.64
C ILE A 101 -9.30 0.35 2.60
N ASN A 102 -10.58 0.45 2.91
CA ASN A 102 -11.32 1.71 2.88
C ASN A 102 -11.04 2.50 1.59
N PRO A 103 -11.13 1.86 0.40
CA PRO A 103 -10.61 2.44 -0.84
C PRO A 103 -11.32 3.74 -1.20
N SER A 104 -10.56 4.68 -1.77
CA SER A 104 -11.14 5.84 -2.44
C SER A 104 -12.03 5.40 -3.61
N LEU A 105 -13.00 6.23 -4.00
CA LEU A 105 -13.86 5.95 -5.14
C LEU A 105 -13.06 5.73 -6.43
N GLU A 106 -12.00 6.50 -6.61
CA GLU A 106 -11.10 6.39 -7.77
C GLU A 106 -10.41 5.02 -7.82
N LEU A 107 -9.84 4.56 -6.70
CA LEU A 107 -9.23 3.24 -6.60
C LEU A 107 -10.27 2.14 -6.86
N LEU A 108 -11.43 2.22 -6.24
CA LEU A 108 -12.49 1.23 -6.41
C LEU A 108 -12.96 1.14 -7.87
N ASN A 109 -13.13 2.27 -8.55
CA ASN A 109 -13.50 2.30 -9.97
C ASN A 109 -12.40 1.71 -10.85
N SER A 110 -11.13 1.97 -10.55
CA SER A 110 -9.99 1.38 -11.26
C SER A 110 -9.95 -0.13 -11.09
N ILE A 111 -10.18 -0.64 -9.87
CA ILE A 111 -10.28 -2.08 -9.61
C ILE A 111 -11.45 -2.69 -10.40
N LYS A 112 -12.64 -2.09 -10.37
CA LYS A 112 -13.82 -2.57 -11.09
C LYS A 112 -13.66 -2.61 -12.61
N SER A 113 -12.87 -1.69 -13.17
CA SER A 113 -12.61 -1.62 -14.62
C SER A 113 -11.63 -2.69 -15.12
N ASP A 114 -10.81 -3.24 -14.23
CA ASP A 114 -9.87 -4.32 -14.51
C ASP A 114 -10.46 -5.66 -14.02
N LYS A 115 -10.97 -6.47 -14.96
CA LYS A 115 -11.67 -7.73 -14.63
C LYS A 115 -10.78 -8.73 -13.87
N GLU A 116 -9.49 -8.81 -14.22
CA GLU A 116 -8.56 -9.71 -13.55
C GLU A 116 -8.34 -9.23 -12.11
N LEU A 117 -8.02 -7.95 -11.93
CA LEU A 117 -7.81 -7.36 -10.61
C LEU A 117 -9.09 -7.47 -9.75
N ALA A 118 -10.26 -7.17 -10.32
CA ALA A 118 -11.53 -7.27 -9.61
C ALA A 118 -11.82 -8.68 -9.09
N SER A 119 -11.46 -9.71 -9.88
CA SER A 119 -11.71 -11.10 -9.51
C SER A 119 -10.91 -11.58 -8.30
N LYS A 120 -9.74 -11.00 -8.05
CA LYS A 120 -8.81 -11.38 -6.96
C LYS A 120 -8.75 -10.38 -5.80
N THR A 121 -9.31 -9.17 -5.97
CA THR A 121 -9.23 -8.13 -4.94
C THR A 121 -10.32 -8.29 -3.89
N GLU A 122 -9.91 -8.35 -2.65
CA GLU A 122 -10.79 -8.23 -1.49
C GLU A 122 -10.86 -6.76 -1.04
N ILE A 123 -12.08 -6.25 -0.89
CA ILE A 123 -12.34 -4.92 -0.33
C ILE A 123 -12.58 -5.05 1.17
N ILE A 124 -11.81 -4.36 1.96
CA ILE A 124 -11.88 -4.35 3.42
C ILE A 124 -12.39 -3.00 3.89
N ILE A 125 -13.51 -2.99 4.58
CA ILE A 125 -14.10 -1.79 5.18
C ILE A 125 -13.94 -1.87 6.69
N GLU A 126 -13.08 -1.03 7.25
CA GLU A 126 -12.83 -0.96 8.69
C GLU A 126 -13.75 0.06 9.36
N ARG A 127 -14.48 -0.40 10.37
CA ARG A 127 -15.25 0.43 11.30
C ARG A 127 -14.66 0.26 12.70
N LYS A 128 -15.11 1.10 13.64
CA LYS A 128 -14.58 1.12 15.01
C LYS A 128 -14.64 -0.25 15.70
N ASP A 129 -15.68 -1.02 15.45
CA ASP A 129 -16.08 -2.24 16.16
C ASP A 129 -16.26 -3.46 15.25
N VAL A 130 -16.16 -3.30 13.92
CA VAL A 130 -16.35 -4.37 12.94
C VAL A 130 -15.54 -4.12 11.67
N ILE A 131 -15.12 -5.20 11.03
CA ILE A 131 -14.45 -5.18 9.73
C ILE A 131 -15.32 -5.97 8.75
N TYR A 132 -15.66 -5.36 7.62
CA TYR A 132 -16.36 -6.02 6.54
C TYR A 132 -15.35 -6.44 5.46
N SER A 133 -15.50 -7.66 4.96
CA SER A 133 -14.82 -8.13 3.77
C SER A 133 -15.84 -8.34 2.68
N VAL A 134 -15.68 -7.68 1.54
CA VAL A 134 -16.58 -7.74 0.39
C VAL A 134 -15.78 -7.87 -0.90
N ASP A 135 -16.42 -8.36 -1.96
CA ASP A 135 -15.80 -8.39 -3.29
C ASP A 135 -15.81 -7.01 -3.98
N ALA A 136 -15.10 -6.88 -5.11
CA ALA A 136 -14.99 -5.63 -5.85
C ALA A 136 -16.33 -5.14 -6.48
N ASN A 137 -17.36 -5.98 -6.54
CA ASN A 137 -18.69 -5.60 -7.06
C ASN A 137 -19.55 -4.86 -6.03
N VAL A 138 -18.97 -4.55 -4.85
CA VAL A 138 -19.67 -3.79 -3.81
C VAL A 138 -20.39 -2.57 -4.40
N LYS A 139 -21.67 -2.41 -4.05
CA LYS A 139 -22.47 -1.29 -4.50
C LYS A 139 -22.06 -0.01 -3.78
N THR A 140 -21.74 1.03 -4.55
CA THR A 140 -21.53 2.37 -4.01
C THR A 140 -22.83 3.14 -4.00
N ILE A 141 -23.02 3.97 -2.98
CA ILE A 141 -24.13 4.92 -2.87
C ILE A 141 -23.54 6.29 -3.13
N ASP A 142 -24.16 7.07 -4.00
CA ASP A 142 -23.71 8.44 -4.29
C ASP A 142 -23.78 9.30 -3.02
N SER A 143 -22.73 10.05 -2.75
CA SER A 143 -22.61 10.90 -1.56
C SER A 143 -23.34 12.24 -1.67
N THR A 144 -24.18 12.42 -2.68
CA THR A 144 -25.03 13.60 -2.88
C THR A 144 -26.35 13.52 -2.10
N PHE A 145 -26.31 12.97 -0.87
CA PHE A 145 -27.44 13.06 0.06
C PHE A 145 -27.37 14.36 0.87
#